data_ff445ce892db3651e50f1c759595be19
#
_entry.id   ff445ce892db3651e50f1c759595be19
#
_cell.length_a   1.000
_cell.length_b   1.000
_cell.length_c   1.000
_cell.angle_alpha   90.00
_cell.angle_beta   90.00
_cell.angle_gamma   90.00
#
_symmetry.space_group_name_H-M   'P 1'
#
loop_
_entity.id
_entity.type
_entity.pdbx_description
1 polymer ?
#
loop_
_entity_poly.entity_id
_entity_poly.type
_entity_poly.pdbx_seq_one_letter_code
_entity_poly.pdbx_strand_id
1 'polypeptide(L)'
;MNTDLILNTGIENIDIVYGGVRGTTLSSRHNMRHWQTIVDSGVRTVIELRENDHSDRLCKMCEKFDINYFAFPMDSHSIPNEVIAVNLQKFFDIVDKGDFYIACAMGLHRTDLALTIYWIFHGADNGLQPPFLKGHVVNGEIVTSRLHNKVFRRLNSLYAYFSENPKIKIPDRDTFNYRKKALANNFVHL
;
A
#
# COMPACT_ATOMS: atom_id res chain seq x y z
N MET A 1 -2.41 17.78 -2.29
CA MET A 1 -2.99 16.96 -3.40
C MET A 1 -4.44 17.37 -3.66
N ASN A 2 -4.87 17.46 -4.92
CA ASN A 2 -6.27 17.72 -5.30
C ASN A 2 -7.01 16.38 -5.45
N THR A 3 -7.78 16.01 -4.44
CA THR A 3 -8.46 14.71 -4.34
C THR A 3 -9.59 14.55 -5.36
N ASP A 4 -10.30 15.64 -5.69
CA ASP A 4 -11.42 15.59 -6.63
C ASP A 4 -10.95 15.25 -8.06
N LEU A 5 -9.81 15.78 -8.47
CA LEU A 5 -9.22 15.43 -9.76
C LEU A 5 -8.91 13.96 -9.86
N ILE A 6 -8.31 13.38 -8.81
CA ILE A 6 -7.83 12.00 -8.87
C ILE A 6 -8.98 10.99 -8.73
N LEU A 7 -9.97 11.25 -7.89
CA LEU A 7 -11.13 10.37 -7.73
C LEU A 7 -11.98 10.26 -9.01
N ASN A 8 -11.94 11.29 -9.85
CA ASN A 8 -12.69 11.35 -11.11
C ASN A 8 -11.89 10.82 -12.33
N THR A 9 -10.75 10.16 -12.13
CA THR A 9 -9.91 9.65 -13.23
C THR A 9 -10.52 8.46 -13.98
N GLY A 10 -11.43 7.73 -13.37
CA GLY A 10 -11.91 6.43 -13.86
C GLY A 10 -10.92 5.27 -13.62
N ILE A 11 -9.88 5.49 -12.82
CA ILE A 11 -8.98 4.42 -12.37
C ILE A 11 -9.73 3.55 -11.37
N GLU A 12 -9.67 2.23 -11.55
CA GLU A 12 -10.37 1.30 -10.68
C GLU A 12 -9.77 1.25 -9.27
N ASN A 13 -10.63 1.01 -8.29
CA ASN A 13 -10.28 0.86 -6.87
C ASN A 13 -9.56 2.07 -6.26
N ILE A 14 -9.75 3.24 -6.87
CA ILE A 14 -9.16 4.48 -6.37
C ILE A 14 -9.79 4.89 -5.04
N ASP A 15 -8.95 5.39 -4.11
CA ASP A 15 -9.38 5.90 -2.82
C ASP A 15 -8.28 6.73 -2.17
N ILE A 16 -8.65 7.62 -1.25
CA ILE A 16 -7.72 8.46 -0.49
C ILE A 16 -7.26 7.73 0.76
N VAL A 17 -5.97 7.74 1.03
CA VAL A 17 -5.38 7.11 2.21
C VAL A 17 -4.11 7.84 2.65
N TYR A 18 -4.03 8.25 3.91
CA TYR A 18 -2.84 8.87 4.54
C TYR A 18 -2.23 10.04 3.74
N GLY A 19 -3.07 10.91 3.19
CA GLY A 19 -2.61 12.04 2.37
C GLY A 19 -2.14 11.67 0.96
N GLY A 20 -2.22 10.40 0.58
CA GLY A 20 -1.98 9.88 -0.75
C GLY A 20 -3.20 9.17 -1.33
N VAL A 21 -2.97 8.39 -2.36
CA VAL A 21 -4.01 7.67 -3.12
C VAL A 21 -3.62 6.21 -3.30
N ARG A 22 -4.60 5.31 -3.15
CA ARG A 22 -4.50 3.92 -3.56
C ARG A 22 -5.29 3.68 -4.85
N GLY A 23 -4.89 2.71 -5.65
CA GLY A 23 -5.62 2.34 -6.87
C GLY A 23 -5.01 1.16 -7.60
N THR A 24 -5.60 0.84 -8.76
CA THR A 24 -5.05 -0.14 -9.71
C THR A 24 -3.72 0.37 -10.25
N THR A 25 -2.80 -0.54 -10.60
CA THR A 25 -1.51 -0.15 -11.15
C THR A 25 -1.66 0.72 -12.40
N LEU A 26 -0.85 1.77 -12.43
CA LEU A 26 -0.71 2.61 -13.61
C LEU A 26 0.11 1.86 -14.65
N SER A 27 -0.54 1.34 -15.66
CA SER A 27 0.13 0.67 -16.78
C SER A 27 0.39 1.64 -17.93
N SER A 28 1.28 1.26 -18.85
CA SER A 28 1.45 1.98 -20.13
C SER A 28 0.19 1.96 -21.02
N ARG A 29 -0.81 1.15 -20.65
CA ARG A 29 -2.14 1.11 -21.31
C ARG A 29 -3.05 2.24 -20.84
N HIS A 30 -2.80 2.81 -19.67
CA HIS A 30 -3.49 4.03 -19.27
C HIS A 30 -3.07 5.13 -20.25
N ASN A 31 -4.06 5.85 -20.75
CA ASN A 31 -3.77 6.93 -21.70
C ASN A 31 -2.99 8.04 -20.99
N MET A 32 -2.30 8.86 -21.75
CA MET A 32 -1.50 9.97 -21.27
C MET A 32 -2.30 10.96 -20.40
N ARG A 33 -3.62 11.03 -20.62
CA ARG A 33 -4.52 11.88 -19.84
C ARG A 33 -4.62 11.44 -18.38
N HIS A 34 -4.66 10.12 -18.10
CA HIS A 34 -4.66 9.62 -16.71
C HIS A 34 -3.36 9.99 -15.99
N TRP A 35 -2.22 9.85 -16.67
CA TRP A 35 -0.94 10.25 -16.11
C TRP A 35 -0.89 11.75 -15.83
N GLN A 36 -1.33 12.57 -16.76
CA GLN A 36 -1.40 14.02 -16.57
C GLN A 36 -2.31 14.38 -15.39
N THR A 37 -3.48 13.75 -15.27
CA THR A 37 -4.39 14.00 -14.16
C THR A 37 -3.75 13.64 -12.81
N ILE A 38 -2.97 12.55 -12.74
CA ILE A 38 -2.24 12.17 -11.53
C ILE A 38 -1.21 13.23 -11.15
N VAL A 39 -0.45 13.72 -12.12
CA VAL A 39 0.52 14.82 -11.91
C VAL A 39 -0.20 16.09 -11.43
N ASP A 40 -1.25 16.48 -12.15
CA ASP A 40 -2.02 17.72 -11.88
C ASP A 40 -2.73 17.65 -10.52
N SER A 41 -3.05 16.44 -10.04
CA SER A 41 -3.59 16.24 -8.70
C SER A 41 -2.57 16.47 -7.58
N GLY A 42 -1.27 16.55 -7.92
CA GLY A 42 -0.19 16.78 -6.97
C GLY A 42 0.49 15.52 -6.45
N VAL A 43 0.23 14.35 -7.04
CA VAL A 43 1.02 13.13 -6.74
C VAL A 43 2.48 13.36 -7.13
N ARG A 44 3.39 13.02 -6.21
CA ARG A 44 4.85 13.19 -6.38
C ARG A 44 5.61 11.87 -6.37
N THR A 45 5.01 10.81 -5.87
CA THR A 45 5.66 9.49 -5.78
C THR A 45 4.68 8.38 -6.16
N VAL A 46 5.09 7.47 -7.02
CA VAL A 46 4.39 6.21 -7.30
C VAL A 46 5.08 5.09 -6.54
N ILE A 47 4.31 4.37 -5.71
CA ILE A 47 4.74 3.19 -4.97
C ILE A 47 4.21 1.95 -5.69
N GLU A 48 5.08 1.15 -6.29
CA GLU A 48 4.72 -0.08 -6.98
C GLU A 48 4.94 -1.29 -6.08
N LEU A 49 3.88 -2.05 -5.83
CA LEU A 49 3.88 -3.21 -4.94
C LEU A 49 4.01 -4.55 -5.67
N ARG A 50 4.06 -4.55 -6.99
CA ARG A 50 4.25 -5.78 -7.76
C ARG A 50 5.72 -6.18 -7.80
N GLU A 51 5.93 -7.49 -7.92
CA GLU A 51 7.23 -8.04 -8.25
C GLU A 51 7.48 -7.88 -9.75
N ASN A 52 8.70 -7.55 -10.09
CA ASN A 52 9.39 -7.64 -11.39
C ASN A 52 8.62 -7.37 -12.70
N ASP A 53 9.33 -7.42 -13.82
CA ASP A 53 9.00 -7.35 -15.25
C ASP A 53 8.17 -6.15 -15.75
N HIS A 54 7.35 -5.53 -14.90
CA HIS A 54 6.57 -4.35 -15.26
C HIS A 54 7.18 -3.03 -14.75
N SER A 55 8.20 -3.13 -13.91
CA SER A 55 8.86 -1.99 -13.25
C SER A 55 9.48 -1.02 -14.25
N ASP A 56 10.15 -1.52 -15.29
CA ASP A 56 10.85 -0.67 -16.27
C ASP A 56 9.94 0.29 -17.02
N ARG A 57 8.74 -0.20 -17.41
CA ARG A 57 7.78 0.65 -18.12
C ARG A 57 7.17 1.70 -17.21
N LEU A 58 6.85 1.32 -15.98
CA LEU A 58 6.29 2.24 -15.00
C LEU A 58 7.33 3.26 -14.58
N CYS A 59 8.58 2.84 -14.35
CA CYS A 59 9.70 3.71 -14.05
C CYS A 59 9.89 4.78 -15.14
N LYS A 60 9.95 4.34 -16.42
CA LYS A 60 10.07 5.27 -17.57
C LYS A 60 8.89 6.25 -17.68
N MET A 61 7.68 5.81 -17.29
CA MET A 61 6.53 6.72 -17.26
C MET A 61 6.65 7.72 -16.12
N CYS A 62 7.11 7.30 -14.96
CA CYS A 62 7.39 8.21 -13.85
C CYS A 62 8.46 9.24 -14.21
N GLU A 63 9.56 8.82 -14.83
CA GLU A 63 10.61 9.71 -15.35
C GLU A 63 10.04 10.75 -16.34
N LYS A 64 9.21 10.29 -17.29
CA LYS A 64 8.60 11.17 -18.28
C LYS A 64 7.73 12.27 -17.68
N PHE A 65 7.10 12.01 -16.53
CA PHE A 65 6.20 12.94 -15.85
C PHE A 65 6.82 13.60 -14.62
N ASP A 66 8.12 13.45 -14.42
CA ASP A 66 8.85 13.98 -13.25
C ASP A 66 8.23 13.55 -11.91
N ILE A 67 7.82 12.27 -11.82
CA ILE A 67 7.30 11.63 -10.63
C ILE A 67 8.35 10.65 -10.09
N ASN A 68 8.58 10.65 -8.78
CA ASN A 68 9.44 9.68 -8.15
C ASN A 68 8.84 8.26 -8.26
N TYR A 69 9.69 7.28 -8.54
CA TYR A 69 9.33 5.87 -8.54
C TYR A 69 9.95 5.16 -7.35
N PHE A 70 9.14 4.41 -6.62
CA PHE A 70 9.59 3.57 -5.52
C PHE A 70 9.02 2.16 -5.64
N ALA A 71 9.89 1.17 -5.87
CA ALA A 71 9.51 -0.23 -5.82
C ALA A 71 9.51 -0.73 -4.37
N PHE A 72 8.37 -1.19 -3.90
CA PHE A 72 8.21 -1.85 -2.61
C PHE A 72 7.49 -3.18 -2.82
N PRO A 73 8.17 -4.19 -3.38
CA PRO A 73 7.53 -5.44 -3.77
C PRO A 73 6.93 -6.15 -2.56
N MET A 74 5.66 -6.49 -2.68
CA MET A 74 4.86 -7.14 -1.66
C MET A 74 4.18 -8.36 -2.26
N ASP A 75 4.69 -9.55 -2.03
CA ASP A 75 3.93 -10.76 -2.23
C ASP A 75 3.56 -11.37 -0.88
N SER A 76 2.40 -12.00 -0.84
CA SER A 76 1.90 -12.62 0.38
C SER A 76 2.70 -13.86 0.79
N HIS A 77 3.53 -14.42 -0.08
CA HIS A 77 4.16 -15.73 0.15
C HIS A 77 5.64 -15.84 -0.22
N SER A 78 6.16 -15.06 -1.17
CA SER A 78 7.49 -15.28 -1.75
C SER A 78 8.54 -14.23 -1.38
N ILE A 79 8.12 -13.03 -0.97
CA ILE A 79 9.10 -11.99 -0.60
C ILE A 79 9.66 -12.25 0.80
N PRO A 80 10.98 -12.42 0.96
CA PRO A 80 11.61 -12.54 2.26
C PRO A 80 11.34 -11.34 3.16
N ASN A 81 11.26 -11.56 4.47
CA ASN A 81 11.05 -10.48 5.44
C ASN A 81 12.17 -9.44 5.39
N GLU A 82 13.38 -9.86 5.07
CA GLU A 82 14.57 -9.02 4.91
C GLU A 82 14.39 -7.95 3.84
N VAL A 83 13.79 -8.32 2.70
CA VAL A 83 13.53 -7.38 1.58
C VAL A 83 12.55 -6.30 1.99
N ILE A 84 11.51 -6.67 2.76
CA ILE A 84 10.57 -5.72 3.32
C ILE A 84 11.27 -4.82 4.35
N ALA A 85 12.06 -5.41 5.25
CA ALA A 85 12.76 -4.69 6.31
C ALA A 85 13.71 -3.61 5.78
N VAL A 86 14.49 -3.92 4.75
CA VAL A 86 15.45 -2.97 4.13
C VAL A 86 14.77 -1.73 3.57
N ASN A 87 13.56 -1.89 3.05
CA ASN A 87 12.82 -0.78 2.41
C ASN A 87 11.78 -0.13 3.34
N LEU A 88 11.61 -0.65 4.55
CA LEU A 88 10.50 -0.29 5.43
C LEU A 88 10.51 1.20 5.81
N GLN A 89 11.67 1.71 6.26
CA GLN A 89 11.79 3.11 6.68
C GLN A 89 11.51 4.06 5.52
N LYS A 90 12.09 3.78 4.35
CA LYS A 90 11.84 4.59 3.15
C LYS A 90 10.36 4.59 2.74
N PHE A 91 9.70 3.44 2.88
CA PHE A 91 8.26 3.34 2.65
C PHE A 91 7.47 4.23 3.63
N PHE A 92 7.81 4.18 4.92
CA PHE A 92 7.17 5.03 5.93
C PHE A 92 7.38 6.52 5.64
N ASP A 93 8.61 6.93 5.33
CA ASP A 93 8.94 8.31 5.00
C ASP A 93 8.16 8.86 3.79
N ILE A 94 7.89 8.00 2.79
CA ILE A 94 7.10 8.37 1.63
C ILE A 94 5.61 8.53 2.02
N VAL A 95 5.08 7.60 2.80
CA VAL A 95 3.67 7.67 3.22
C VAL A 95 3.43 8.86 4.17
N ASP A 96 4.37 9.15 5.07
CA ASP A 96 4.30 10.31 5.98
C ASP A 96 4.29 11.65 5.23
N LYS A 97 5.00 11.75 4.12
CA LYS A 97 4.99 12.97 3.29
C LYS A 97 3.65 13.18 2.58
N GLY A 98 2.87 12.13 2.40
CA GLY A 98 1.69 12.19 1.55
C GLY A 98 2.04 12.32 0.07
N ASP A 99 1.09 12.78 -0.75
CA ASP A 99 1.26 13.01 -2.19
C ASP A 99 1.82 11.79 -2.95
N PHE A 100 1.46 10.58 -2.52
CA PHE A 100 1.83 9.33 -3.17
C PHE A 100 0.65 8.67 -3.88
N TYR A 101 0.97 7.82 -4.86
CA TYR A 101 0.05 6.86 -5.47
C TYR A 101 0.58 5.46 -5.21
N ILE A 102 -0.14 4.66 -4.41
CA ILE A 102 0.24 3.29 -4.08
C ILE A 102 -0.62 2.28 -4.84
N ALA A 103 0.02 1.35 -5.52
CA ALA A 103 -0.67 0.40 -6.38
C ALA A 103 -0.08 -1.02 -6.34
N CYS A 104 -0.96 -1.99 -6.50
CA CYS A 104 -0.64 -3.33 -6.99
C CYS A 104 -1.50 -3.61 -8.22
N ALA A 105 -1.51 -4.85 -8.74
CA ALA A 105 -2.28 -5.16 -9.95
C ALA A 105 -3.72 -4.62 -9.93
N MET A 106 -4.43 -4.83 -8.82
CA MET A 106 -5.84 -4.43 -8.63
C MET A 106 -6.03 -3.32 -7.58
N GLY A 107 -4.97 -2.81 -6.96
CA GLY A 107 -5.10 -1.85 -5.88
C GLY A 107 -5.76 -2.39 -4.60
N LEU A 108 -5.82 -3.70 -4.44
CA LEU A 108 -6.54 -4.37 -3.34
C LEU A 108 -5.56 -5.07 -2.38
N HIS A 109 -5.18 -6.32 -2.61
CA HIS A 109 -4.51 -7.19 -1.63
C HIS A 109 -3.16 -6.70 -1.12
N ARG A 110 -2.20 -6.50 -2.06
CA ARG A 110 -0.84 -6.07 -1.69
C ARG A 110 -0.88 -4.66 -1.14
N THR A 111 -1.80 -3.85 -1.66
CA THR A 111 -2.04 -2.50 -1.18
C THR A 111 -2.61 -2.51 0.23
N ASP A 112 -3.59 -3.36 0.52
CA ASP A 112 -4.10 -3.53 1.89
C ASP A 112 -3.00 -4.01 2.84
N LEU A 113 -2.16 -4.97 2.42
CA LEU A 113 -1.04 -5.45 3.23
C LEU A 113 -0.02 -4.34 3.51
N ALA A 114 0.39 -3.58 2.49
CA ALA A 114 1.36 -2.50 2.66
C ALA A 114 0.84 -1.40 3.59
N LEU A 115 -0.40 -0.95 3.40
CA LEU A 115 -1.04 0.05 4.26
C LEU A 115 -1.23 -0.45 5.69
N THR A 116 -1.51 -1.74 5.86
CA THR A 116 -1.60 -2.38 7.18
C THR A 116 -0.25 -2.43 7.89
N ILE A 117 0.83 -2.75 7.16
CA ILE A 117 2.20 -2.72 7.69
C ILE A 117 2.55 -1.30 8.15
N TYR A 118 2.31 -0.31 7.29
CA TYR A 118 2.54 1.08 7.67
C TYR A 118 1.80 1.44 8.95
N TRP A 119 0.50 1.17 9.02
CA TRP A 119 -0.30 1.57 10.18
C TRP A 119 0.10 0.83 11.45
N ILE A 120 0.29 -0.50 11.41
CA ILE A 120 0.64 -1.29 12.61
C ILE A 120 1.98 -0.88 13.19
N PHE A 121 3.00 -0.70 12.34
CA PHE A 121 4.38 -0.51 12.79
C PHE A 121 4.78 0.96 12.91
N HIS A 122 3.96 1.90 12.42
CA HIS A 122 4.30 3.32 12.40
C HIS A 122 3.09 4.24 12.58
N GLY A 123 2.14 4.24 11.67
CA GLY A 123 1.06 5.23 11.61
C GLY A 123 0.19 5.30 12.86
N ALA A 124 -0.03 4.18 13.55
CA ALA A 124 -0.81 4.14 14.79
C ALA A 124 -0.13 4.92 15.93
N ASP A 125 1.20 4.91 16.00
CA ASP A 125 1.96 5.71 16.98
C ASP A 125 1.86 7.22 16.70
N ASN A 126 1.57 7.58 15.45
CA ASN A 126 1.33 8.94 15.00
C ASN A 126 -0.16 9.35 15.04
N GLY A 127 -1.01 8.56 15.69
CA GLY A 127 -2.43 8.85 15.89
C GLY A 127 -3.32 8.63 14.64
N LEU A 128 -2.80 7.99 13.59
CA LEU A 128 -3.58 7.71 12.40
C LEU A 128 -4.62 6.61 12.66
N GLN A 129 -5.75 6.71 11.98
CA GLN A 129 -6.79 5.67 12.01
C GLN A 129 -6.35 4.46 11.15
N PRO A 130 -6.82 3.24 11.48
CA PRO A 130 -6.55 2.05 10.67
C PRO A 130 -7.07 2.25 9.24
N PRO A 131 -6.34 1.74 8.21
CA PRO A 131 -6.80 1.86 6.84
C PRO A 131 -8.05 1.01 6.60
N PHE A 132 -8.95 1.47 5.74
CA PHE A 132 -10.02 0.63 5.24
C PHE A 132 -9.45 -0.45 4.31
N LEU A 133 -9.76 -1.71 4.60
CA LEU A 133 -9.33 -2.85 3.79
C LEU A 133 -10.44 -3.20 2.79
N LYS A 134 -10.09 -3.18 1.50
CA LYS A 134 -11.07 -3.34 0.40
C LYS A 134 -11.43 -4.80 0.09
N GLY A 135 -10.69 -5.76 0.67
CA GLY A 135 -10.95 -7.17 0.43
C GLY A 135 -10.50 -7.68 -0.94
N HIS A 136 -11.02 -8.82 -1.34
CA HIS A 136 -10.70 -9.52 -2.60
C HIS A 136 -11.98 -9.93 -3.30
N VAL A 137 -12.09 -9.59 -4.58
CA VAL A 137 -13.21 -10.03 -5.42
C VAL A 137 -12.85 -11.37 -6.06
N VAL A 138 -13.67 -12.40 -5.79
CA VAL A 138 -13.60 -13.71 -6.45
C VAL A 138 -14.97 -13.99 -7.04
N ASN A 139 -15.03 -14.20 -8.38
CA ASN A 139 -16.29 -14.44 -9.09
C ASN A 139 -17.38 -13.37 -8.86
N GLY A 140 -16.97 -12.10 -8.70
CA GLY A 140 -17.90 -10.99 -8.45
C GLY A 140 -18.31 -10.80 -6.98
N GLU A 141 -17.86 -11.67 -6.07
CA GLU A 141 -18.11 -11.56 -4.64
C GLU A 141 -16.89 -11.09 -3.85
N ILE A 142 -17.08 -10.24 -2.85
CA ILE A 142 -16.02 -9.79 -1.98
C ILE A 142 -15.74 -10.85 -0.93
N VAL A 143 -14.54 -11.44 -1.00
CA VAL A 143 -14.08 -12.46 -0.05
C VAL A 143 -13.12 -11.85 0.96
N THR A 144 -13.63 -11.41 2.08
CA THR A 144 -12.83 -10.81 3.16
C THR A 144 -12.03 -11.85 3.95
N SER A 145 -12.59 -13.04 4.19
CA SER A 145 -12.01 -14.05 5.08
C SER A 145 -10.66 -14.60 4.63
N ARG A 146 -10.47 -14.85 3.32
CA ARG A 146 -9.19 -15.38 2.80
C ARG A 146 -8.08 -14.33 2.83
N LEU A 147 -8.41 -13.09 2.53
CA LEU A 147 -7.45 -11.98 2.61
C LEU A 147 -7.04 -11.73 4.05
N HIS A 148 -8.00 -11.72 4.97
CA HIS A 148 -7.80 -11.59 6.40
C HIS A 148 -6.73 -12.57 6.89
N ASN A 149 -6.88 -13.87 6.60
CA ASN A 149 -5.94 -14.89 7.01
C ASN A 149 -4.53 -14.69 6.40
N LYS A 150 -4.43 -14.28 5.14
CA LYS A 150 -3.15 -14.03 4.48
C LYS A 150 -2.43 -12.82 5.05
N VAL A 151 -3.14 -11.69 5.20
CA VAL A 151 -2.58 -10.46 5.77
C VAL A 151 -2.09 -10.70 7.18
N PHE A 152 -2.91 -11.30 8.04
CA PHE A 152 -2.52 -11.53 9.43
C PHE A 152 -1.41 -12.57 9.59
N ARG A 153 -1.36 -13.60 8.74
CA ARG A 153 -0.23 -14.53 8.73
C ARG A 153 1.06 -13.79 8.39
N ARG A 154 1.03 -12.94 7.38
CA ARG A 154 2.20 -12.14 6.98
C ARG A 154 2.62 -11.16 8.06
N LEU A 155 1.67 -10.45 8.68
CA LEU A 155 1.95 -9.56 9.80
C LEU A 155 2.61 -10.26 10.98
N ASN A 156 2.13 -11.46 11.34
CA ASN A 156 2.75 -12.25 12.41
C ASN A 156 4.18 -12.65 12.07
N SER A 157 4.44 -13.07 10.82
CA SER A 157 5.79 -13.39 10.33
C SER A 157 6.72 -12.19 10.39
N LEU A 158 6.26 -11.01 9.94
CA LEU A 158 7.02 -9.77 10.01
C LEU A 158 7.28 -9.33 11.45
N TYR A 159 6.28 -9.42 12.32
CA TYR A 159 6.44 -9.08 13.72
C TYR A 159 7.51 -9.95 14.39
N ALA A 160 7.49 -11.26 14.15
CA ALA A 160 8.51 -12.18 14.69
C ALA A 160 9.91 -11.79 14.18
N TYR A 161 10.06 -11.59 12.87
CA TYR A 161 11.33 -11.19 12.27
C TYR A 161 11.83 -9.85 12.81
N PHE A 162 10.97 -8.83 12.93
CA PHE A 162 11.34 -7.52 13.45
C PHE A 162 11.69 -7.58 14.95
N SER A 163 11.04 -8.47 15.73
CA SER A 163 11.37 -8.65 17.15
C SER A 163 12.81 -9.14 17.37
N GLU A 164 13.37 -9.85 16.40
CA GLU A 164 14.76 -10.32 16.42
C GLU A 164 15.75 -9.30 15.85
N ASN A 165 15.25 -8.20 15.28
CA ASN A 165 16.06 -7.16 14.65
C ASN A 165 15.97 -5.84 15.43
N PRO A 166 16.94 -5.55 16.34
CA PRO A 166 16.87 -4.39 17.23
C PRO A 166 16.94 -3.03 16.51
N LYS A 167 17.26 -3.01 15.20
CA LYS A 167 17.28 -1.79 14.41
C LYS A 167 15.88 -1.34 13.96
N ILE A 168 14.88 -2.22 14.06
CA ILE A 168 13.52 -1.93 13.65
C ILE A 168 12.68 -1.68 14.89
N LYS A 169 12.17 -0.45 15.02
CA LYS A 169 11.23 -0.13 16.12
C LYS A 169 9.89 -0.79 15.84
N ILE A 170 9.42 -1.58 16.79
CA ILE A 170 8.12 -2.25 16.72
C ILE A 170 7.31 -1.99 18.00
N PRO A 171 5.97 -2.05 17.94
CA PRO A 171 5.14 -2.04 19.14
C PRO A 171 5.40 -3.28 20.00
N ASP A 172 5.13 -3.22 21.29
CA ASP A 172 5.09 -4.41 22.12
C ASP A 172 4.01 -5.40 21.66
N ARG A 173 4.02 -6.63 22.20
CA ARG A 173 3.15 -7.71 21.77
C ARG A 173 1.67 -7.42 21.99
N ASP A 174 1.33 -6.79 23.08
CA ASP A 174 -0.07 -6.49 23.43
C ASP A 174 -0.61 -5.38 22.53
N THR A 175 0.17 -4.32 22.32
CA THR A 175 -0.13 -3.25 21.36
C THR A 175 -0.27 -3.78 19.94
N PHE A 176 0.62 -4.68 19.50
CA PHE A 176 0.51 -5.31 18.18
C PHE A 176 -0.79 -6.12 18.03
N ASN A 177 -1.14 -6.93 19.03
CA ASN A 177 -2.37 -7.71 19.02
C ASN A 177 -3.63 -6.83 19.05
N TYR A 178 -3.62 -5.75 19.83
CA TYR A 178 -4.69 -4.76 19.87
C TYR A 178 -4.89 -4.11 18.49
N ARG A 179 -3.82 -3.65 17.85
CA ARG A 179 -3.86 -3.05 16.50
C ARG A 179 -4.41 -4.05 15.45
N LYS A 180 -3.98 -5.30 15.51
CA LYS A 180 -4.53 -6.36 14.64
C LYS A 180 -6.03 -6.52 14.80
N LYS A 181 -6.54 -6.50 16.03
CA LYS A 181 -7.98 -6.60 16.30
C LYS A 181 -8.73 -5.37 15.76
N ALA A 182 -8.16 -4.17 15.89
CA ALA A 182 -8.75 -2.96 15.32
C ALA A 182 -8.88 -3.05 13.79
N LEU A 183 -7.83 -3.55 13.09
CA LEU A 183 -7.89 -3.79 11.64
C LEU A 183 -8.96 -4.81 11.25
N ALA A 184 -9.14 -5.88 12.03
CA ALA A 184 -10.14 -6.91 11.74
C ALA A 184 -11.58 -6.33 11.70
N ASN A 185 -11.82 -5.27 12.45
CA ASN A 185 -13.11 -4.59 12.51
C ASN A 185 -13.28 -3.51 11.42
N ASN A 186 -12.25 -3.24 10.63
CA ASN A 186 -12.21 -2.13 9.67
C ASN A 186 -12.28 -2.59 8.20
N PHE A 187 -12.84 -3.76 7.95
CA PHE A 187 -13.19 -4.19 6.60
C PHE A 187 -14.44 -3.45 6.12
N VAL A 188 -14.35 -2.88 4.92
CA VAL A 188 -15.53 -2.31 4.26
C VAL A 188 -16.44 -3.47 3.87
N HIS A 189 -17.60 -3.55 4.52
CA HIS A 189 -18.72 -4.30 3.98
C HIS A 189 -19.35 -3.44 2.88
N LEU A 190 -18.94 -3.68 1.62
CA LEU A 190 -19.59 -3.10 0.46
C LEU A 190 -20.90 -3.82 0.17
#